data_3a4a84ea982ce5755bbe233ff8697fde
#
_entry.id   3a4a84ea982ce5755bbe233ff8697fde
#
_cell.length_a   1.000
_cell.length_b   1.000
_cell.length_c   1.000
_cell.angle_alpha   90.00
_cell.angle_beta   90.00
_cell.angle_gamma   90.00
#
_symmetry.space_group_name_H-M   'P 1'
#
loop_
_entity.id
_entity.type
_entity.pdbx_description
1 polymer ?
#
loop_
_entity_poly.entity_id
_entity_poly.type
_entity_poly.pdbx_seq_one_letter_code
_entity_poly.pdbx_strand_id
1 'polypeptide(L)'
;MAGFLLNRLWQSIILLLIVSIIGFAVLNMIPGGPLSQFALDASMTQADIDRLTRQLGLDQPLPLRYFDWAWQMLQGDWGRSYRDGTPVLQVIARHLPATLLLMGTSTAISIAIGTWIGIRGATHRYSGFDYVATIGAMVALSIPTFWFGLVGIYIFSLKLGWVPAGNMYTIGDQSWLNYLHHLVLPSLVLSLVHVATWSRYMRSATLDVINQDFIKTARAKGVPERRVLMKHVVGNALLPMITLAGMQLPTILGGALVTETVFTWPGMGRLFLDSLGYSDYPVIMGLLMLSAFLTLLGNLIADIIVATVDPRIRLS
;
A
#
# COMPACT_ATOMS: atom_id res chain seq x y z
N MET A 1 -26.93 9.74 4.01
CA MET A 1 -25.54 10.25 3.95
C MET A 1 -25.00 10.60 5.35
N ALA A 2 -25.60 11.54 6.12
CA ALA A 2 -25.07 11.90 7.45
C ALA A 2 -25.01 10.70 8.42
N GLY A 3 -26.08 9.91 8.53
CA GLY A 3 -26.09 8.71 9.39
C GLY A 3 -25.05 7.66 8.99
N PHE A 4 -24.86 7.44 7.68
CA PHE A 4 -23.81 6.56 7.16
C PHE A 4 -22.40 7.03 7.55
N LEU A 5 -22.10 8.32 7.34
CA LEU A 5 -20.80 8.89 7.70
C LEU A 5 -20.55 8.82 9.22
N LEU A 6 -21.56 9.08 10.04
CA LEU A 6 -21.46 8.95 11.49
C LEU A 6 -21.19 7.50 11.93
N ASN A 7 -21.90 6.53 11.35
CA ASN A 7 -21.65 5.12 11.63
C ASN A 7 -20.25 4.69 11.21
N ARG A 8 -19.77 5.12 10.05
CA ARG A 8 -18.41 4.84 9.57
C ARG A 8 -17.36 5.47 10.48
N LEU A 9 -17.55 6.73 10.88
CA LEU A 9 -16.64 7.41 11.80
C LEU A 9 -16.57 6.68 13.15
N TRP A 10 -17.71 6.28 13.70
CA TRP A 10 -17.77 5.52 14.96
C TRP A 10 -17.06 4.17 14.86
N GLN A 11 -17.31 3.43 13.79
CA GLN A 11 -16.59 2.16 13.52
C GLN A 11 -15.07 2.37 13.38
N SER A 12 -14.66 3.45 12.72
CA SER A 12 -13.24 3.79 12.56
C SER A 12 -12.57 4.10 13.89
N ILE A 13 -13.24 4.83 14.78
CA ILE A 13 -12.72 5.14 16.13
C ILE A 13 -12.54 3.85 16.94
N ILE A 14 -13.53 2.96 16.92
CA ILE A 14 -13.45 1.67 17.64
C ILE A 14 -12.28 0.83 17.08
N LEU A 15 -12.14 0.76 15.76
CA LEU A 15 -11.05 0.00 15.13
C LEU A 15 -9.68 0.58 15.48
N LEU A 16 -9.52 1.91 15.45
CA LEU A 16 -8.27 2.56 15.87
C LEU A 16 -7.94 2.25 17.32
N LEU A 17 -8.94 2.28 18.21
CA LEU A 17 -8.76 1.92 19.62
C LEU A 17 -8.32 0.47 19.77
N ILE A 18 -8.97 -0.47 19.08
CA ILE A 18 -8.61 -1.89 19.14
C ILE A 18 -7.18 -2.10 18.61
N VAL A 19 -6.84 -1.50 17.46
CA VAL A 19 -5.50 -1.59 16.87
C VAL A 19 -4.45 -1.01 17.81
N SER A 20 -4.73 0.12 18.47
CA SER A 20 -3.80 0.75 19.41
C SER A 20 -3.55 -0.13 20.64
N ILE A 21 -4.61 -0.71 21.22
CA ILE A 21 -4.48 -1.62 22.39
C ILE A 21 -3.70 -2.87 22.03
N ILE A 22 -4.09 -3.52 20.92
CA ILE A 22 -3.42 -4.76 20.49
C ILE A 22 -1.96 -4.49 20.11
N GLY A 23 -1.70 -3.45 19.31
CA GLY A 23 -0.35 -3.08 18.90
C GLY A 23 0.55 -2.76 20.09
N PHE A 24 0.06 -1.96 21.04
CA PHE A 24 0.78 -1.63 22.26
C PHE A 24 1.06 -2.87 23.13
N ALA A 25 0.05 -3.73 23.32
CA ALA A 25 0.20 -4.96 24.08
C ALA A 25 1.24 -5.91 23.43
N VAL A 26 1.10 -6.16 22.10
CA VAL A 26 2.01 -7.05 21.38
C VAL A 26 3.47 -6.59 21.47
N LEU A 27 3.72 -5.29 21.24
CA LEU A 27 5.08 -4.74 21.33
C LEU A 27 5.67 -4.90 22.74
N ASN A 28 4.85 -4.68 23.77
CA ASN A 28 5.33 -4.81 25.15
C ASN A 28 5.45 -6.27 25.64
N MET A 29 4.93 -7.25 24.89
CA MET A 29 5.12 -8.68 25.15
C MET A 29 6.42 -9.24 24.53
N ILE A 30 7.12 -8.48 23.68
CA ILE A 30 8.37 -8.91 23.07
C ILE A 30 9.43 -9.08 24.17
N PRO A 31 10.08 -10.26 24.27
CA PRO A 31 11.12 -10.49 25.27
C PRO A 31 12.27 -9.47 25.17
N GLY A 32 12.70 -8.94 26.30
CA GLY A 32 13.75 -7.91 26.39
C GLY A 32 13.22 -6.46 26.25
N GLY A 33 12.00 -6.29 25.76
CA GLY A 33 11.35 -4.97 25.67
C GLY A 33 12.12 -3.93 24.85
N PRO A 34 11.79 -2.63 25.00
CA PRO A 34 12.43 -1.55 24.25
C PRO A 34 13.92 -1.38 24.51
N LEU A 35 14.39 -1.87 25.67
CA LEU A 35 15.80 -1.75 26.08
C LEU A 35 16.66 -2.95 25.68
N SER A 36 16.11 -3.93 24.96
CA SER A 36 16.84 -5.16 24.57
C SER A 36 18.15 -4.87 23.82
N GLN A 37 18.18 -3.85 23.00
CA GLN A 37 19.41 -3.46 22.27
C GLN A 37 20.46 -2.82 23.18
N PHE A 38 20.02 -1.98 24.13
CA PHE A 38 20.92 -1.35 25.10
C PHE A 38 21.50 -2.36 26.09
N ALA A 39 20.73 -3.42 26.41
CA ALA A 39 21.20 -4.50 27.25
C ALA A 39 22.30 -5.37 26.58
N LEU A 40 22.43 -5.33 25.25
CA LEU A 40 23.48 -6.01 24.49
C LEU A 40 24.72 -5.12 24.26
N ASP A 41 24.64 -3.84 24.57
CA ASP A 41 25.77 -2.92 24.44
C ASP A 41 26.72 -3.06 25.64
N ALA A 42 27.92 -3.59 25.38
CA ALA A 42 28.95 -3.80 26.40
C ALA A 42 29.43 -2.51 27.11
N SER A 43 29.09 -1.33 26.57
CA SER A 43 29.42 -0.02 27.17
C SER A 43 28.38 0.43 28.20
N MET A 44 27.20 -0.19 28.26
CA MET A 44 26.12 0.15 29.18
C MET A 44 26.24 -0.59 30.49
N THR A 45 26.19 0.16 31.58
CA THR A 45 26.12 -0.43 32.93
C THR A 45 24.68 -0.74 33.33
N GLN A 46 24.47 -1.63 34.30
CA GLN A 46 23.13 -1.91 34.84
C GLN A 46 22.47 -0.62 35.38
N ALA A 47 23.25 0.27 35.96
CA ALA A 47 22.75 1.56 36.46
C ALA A 47 22.24 2.47 35.36
N ASP A 48 22.82 2.41 34.16
CA ASP A 48 22.35 3.17 32.98
C ASP A 48 21.04 2.58 32.44
N ILE A 49 20.93 1.25 32.41
CA ILE A 49 19.69 0.54 32.02
C ILE A 49 18.56 0.90 33.00
N ASP A 50 18.82 0.88 34.30
CA ASP A 50 17.84 1.23 35.32
C ASP A 50 17.42 2.70 35.26
N ARG A 51 18.33 3.59 34.86
CA ARG A 51 18.03 5.01 34.62
C ARG A 51 17.13 5.17 33.40
N LEU A 52 17.47 4.53 32.27
CA LEU A 52 16.66 4.55 31.04
C LEU A 52 15.27 3.96 31.28
N THR A 53 15.17 2.85 32.01
CA THR A 53 13.91 2.22 32.37
C THR A 53 12.97 3.23 33.06
N ARG A 54 13.51 3.98 34.04
CA ARG A 54 12.74 5.03 34.76
C ARG A 54 12.44 6.25 33.89
N GLN A 55 13.39 6.69 33.06
CA GLN A 55 13.20 7.85 32.17
C GLN A 55 12.14 7.58 31.11
N LEU A 56 12.05 6.35 30.62
CA LEU A 56 11.05 5.92 29.63
C LEU A 56 9.75 5.42 30.27
N GLY A 57 9.63 5.46 31.59
CA GLY A 57 8.45 5.02 32.33
C GLY A 57 8.16 3.52 32.18
N LEU A 58 9.17 2.71 31.84
CA LEU A 58 9.01 1.27 31.60
C LEU A 58 8.80 0.45 32.88
N ASP A 59 9.06 1.06 34.02
CA ASP A 59 8.81 0.50 35.36
C ASP A 59 7.33 0.61 35.78
N GLN A 60 6.53 1.39 35.07
CA GLN A 60 5.11 1.54 35.38
C GLN A 60 4.29 0.34 34.87
N PRO A 61 3.12 0.05 35.50
CA PRO A 61 2.18 -0.95 35.02
C PRO A 61 1.73 -0.69 33.57
N LEU A 62 1.62 -1.75 32.77
CA LEU A 62 1.29 -1.66 31.33
C LEU A 62 0.05 -0.81 31.01
N PRO A 63 -1.06 -0.89 31.79
CA PRO A 63 -2.22 -0.03 31.51
C PRO A 63 -1.93 1.47 31.66
N LEU A 64 -1.17 1.89 32.68
CA LEU A 64 -0.80 3.29 32.84
C LEU A 64 0.05 3.79 31.69
N ARG A 65 1.05 3.01 31.28
CA ARG A 65 1.89 3.31 30.10
C ARG A 65 1.07 3.47 28.83
N TYR A 66 0.05 2.61 28.65
CA TYR A 66 -0.85 2.72 27.48
C TYR A 66 -1.65 4.02 27.51
N PHE A 67 -2.25 4.38 28.66
CA PHE A 67 -3.03 5.61 28.79
C PHE A 67 -2.17 6.86 28.61
N ASP A 68 -0.97 6.90 29.17
CA ASP A 68 -0.02 7.99 29.01
C ASP A 68 0.40 8.16 27.54
N TRP A 69 0.75 7.05 26.88
CA TRP A 69 1.08 7.06 25.45
C TRP A 69 -0.09 7.52 24.58
N ALA A 70 -1.28 6.97 24.81
CA ALA A 70 -2.47 7.32 24.03
C ALA A 70 -2.85 8.80 24.21
N TRP A 71 -2.71 9.31 25.43
CA TRP A 71 -2.98 10.73 25.73
C TRP A 71 -1.98 11.66 25.04
N GLN A 72 -0.69 11.35 25.08
CA GLN A 72 0.35 12.12 24.36
C GLN A 72 0.11 12.10 22.85
N MET A 73 -0.20 10.92 22.29
CA MET A 73 -0.51 10.79 20.87
C MET A 73 -1.71 11.65 20.44
N LEU A 74 -2.78 11.71 21.24
CA LEU A 74 -3.94 12.57 20.99
C LEU A 74 -3.60 14.08 21.04
N GLN A 75 -2.58 14.46 21.80
CA GLN A 75 -2.06 15.83 21.85
C GLN A 75 -1.10 16.16 20.71
N GLY A 76 -0.80 15.18 19.82
CA GLY A 76 0.12 15.33 18.70
C GLY A 76 1.58 14.99 19.03
N ASP A 77 1.86 14.56 20.25
CA ASP A 77 3.17 14.03 20.63
C ASP A 77 3.20 12.50 20.39
N TRP A 78 3.80 12.12 19.28
CA TRP A 78 3.95 10.71 18.87
C TRP A 78 5.24 10.08 19.43
N GLY A 79 5.93 10.80 20.32
CA GLY A 79 7.20 10.40 20.89
C GLY A 79 8.39 10.63 19.99
N ARG A 80 9.53 10.09 20.43
CA ARG A 80 10.81 10.19 19.73
C ARG A 80 11.38 8.81 19.45
N SER A 81 12.03 8.65 18.31
CA SER A 81 12.77 7.45 17.95
C SER A 81 13.81 7.11 19.03
N TYR A 82 13.85 5.87 19.46
CA TYR A 82 14.85 5.41 20.40
C TYR A 82 16.25 5.29 19.77
N ARG A 83 16.31 5.26 18.44
CA ARG A 83 17.55 5.14 17.70
C ARG A 83 18.35 6.43 17.62
N ASP A 84 17.69 7.56 17.33
CA ASP A 84 18.35 8.83 17.03
C ASP A 84 17.71 10.05 17.71
N GLY A 85 16.66 9.85 18.52
CA GLY A 85 15.95 10.90 19.21
C GLY A 85 15.09 11.81 18.32
N THR A 86 14.97 11.52 17.02
CA THR A 86 14.16 12.32 16.09
C THR A 86 12.67 12.16 16.41
N PRO A 87 11.84 13.22 16.36
CA PRO A 87 10.39 13.09 16.51
C PRO A 87 9.79 12.12 15.50
N VAL A 88 8.93 11.19 15.94
CA VAL A 88 8.33 10.13 15.12
C VAL A 88 7.64 10.68 13.88
N LEU A 89 6.85 11.76 14.03
CA LEU A 89 6.18 12.39 12.89
C LEU A 89 7.16 12.87 11.81
N GLN A 90 8.33 13.37 12.21
CA GLN A 90 9.36 13.80 11.27
C GLN A 90 9.99 12.61 10.55
N VAL A 91 10.24 11.51 11.27
CA VAL A 91 10.75 10.27 10.67
C VAL A 91 9.77 9.76 9.62
N ILE A 92 8.49 9.69 9.96
CA ILE A 92 7.43 9.26 9.05
C ILE A 92 7.30 10.20 7.85
N ALA A 93 7.28 11.51 8.07
CA ALA A 93 7.15 12.50 7.01
C ALA A 93 8.29 12.43 5.96
N ARG A 94 9.48 11.98 6.35
CA ARG A 94 10.60 11.76 5.43
C ARG A 94 10.42 10.52 4.53
N HIS A 95 9.72 9.47 5.02
CA HIS A 95 9.57 8.19 4.32
C HIS A 95 8.25 8.07 3.54
N LEU A 96 7.21 8.76 3.99
CA LEU A 96 5.88 8.74 3.36
C LEU A 96 5.88 9.09 1.86
N PRO A 97 6.58 10.16 1.40
CA PRO A 97 6.61 10.50 -0.02
C PRO A 97 7.19 9.40 -0.90
N ALA A 98 8.22 8.69 -0.43
CA ALA A 98 8.82 7.58 -1.16
C ALA A 98 7.83 6.41 -1.35
N THR A 99 7.09 6.05 -0.30
CA THR A 99 6.01 5.05 -0.40
C THR A 99 4.92 5.49 -1.36
N LEU A 100 4.44 6.73 -1.24
CA LEU A 100 3.38 7.23 -2.12
C LEU A 100 3.81 7.27 -3.58
N LEU A 101 5.07 7.64 -3.86
CA LEU A 101 5.62 7.63 -5.21
C LEU A 101 5.66 6.21 -5.79
N LEU A 102 6.19 5.25 -5.06
CA LEU A 102 6.27 3.85 -5.51
C LEU A 102 4.88 3.23 -5.70
N MET A 103 4.02 3.34 -4.70
CA MET A 103 2.68 2.76 -4.71
C MET A 103 1.78 3.44 -5.76
N GLY A 104 1.84 4.77 -5.84
CA GLY A 104 1.07 5.54 -6.83
C GLY A 104 1.48 5.19 -8.26
N THR A 105 2.78 5.14 -8.54
CA THR A 105 3.30 4.79 -9.87
C THR A 105 2.94 3.36 -10.25
N SER A 106 3.15 2.39 -9.36
CA SER A 106 2.80 0.98 -9.63
C SER A 106 1.30 0.79 -9.84
N THR A 107 0.46 1.49 -9.08
CA THR A 107 -0.99 1.47 -9.26
C THR A 107 -1.42 2.08 -10.60
N ALA A 108 -0.84 3.22 -10.98
CA ALA A 108 -1.12 3.85 -12.28
C ALA A 108 -0.75 2.94 -13.45
N ILE A 109 0.43 2.29 -13.39
CA ILE A 109 0.86 1.29 -14.38
C ILE A 109 -0.13 0.12 -14.41
N SER A 110 -0.55 -0.37 -13.26
CA SER A 110 -1.46 -1.51 -13.14
C SER A 110 -2.82 -1.21 -13.74
N ILE A 111 -3.38 -0.05 -13.45
CA ILE A 111 -4.66 0.39 -14.02
C ILE A 111 -4.54 0.53 -15.55
N ALA A 112 -3.51 1.20 -16.04
CA ALA A 112 -3.34 1.45 -17.47
C ALA A 112 -3.15 0.13 -18.26
N ILE A 113 -2.17 -0.68 -17.86
CA ILE A 113 -1.82 -1.92 -18.55
C ILE A 113 -2.91 -2.97 -18.35
N GLY A 114 -3.41 -3.15 -17.11
CA GLY A 114 -4.45 -4.13 -16.81
C GLY A 114 -5.77 -3.83 -17.51
N THR A 115 -6.17 -2.56 -17.59
CA THR A 115 -7.35 -2.14 -18.35
C THR A 115 -7.18 -2.44 -19.84
N TRP A 116 -6.03 -2.10 -20.43
CA TRP A 116 -5.74 -2.37 -21.83
C TRP A 116 -5.78 -3.87 -22.14
N ILE A 117 -5.09 -4.70 -21.32
CA ILE A 117 -5.08 -6.17 -21.48
C ILE A 117 -6.49 -6.74 -21.34
N GLY A 118 -7.24 -6.28 -20.35
CA GLY A 118 -8.60 -6.77 -20.07
C GLY A 118 -9.57 -6.48 -21.23
N ILE A 119 -9.57 -5.24 -21.75
CA ILE A 119 -10.42 -4.86 -22.90
C ILE A 119 -10.03 -5.68 -24.13
N ARG A 120 -8.73 -5.77 -24.43
CA ARG A 120 -8.27 -6.51 -25.61
C ARG A 120 -8.54 -8.01 -25.50
N GLY A 121 -8.36 -8.61 -24.33
CA GLY A 121 -8.71 -10.01 -24.07
C GLY A 121 -10.22 -10.29 -24.20
N ALA A 122 -11.07 -9.36 -23.77
CA ALA A 122 -12.52 -9.48 -23.92
C ALA A 122 -12.99 -9.33 -25.37
N THR A 123 -12.43 -8.36 -26.10
CA THR A 123 -12.82 -8.09 -27.51
C THR A 123 -12.29 -9.16 -28.49
N HIS A 124 -11.21 -9.85 -28.13
CA HIS A 124 -10.62 -10.94 -28.91
C HIS A 124 -10.63 -12.22 -28.10
N ARG A 125 -11.81 -12.59 -27.60
CA ARG A 125 -12.02 -13.78 -26.76
C ARG A 125 -11.54 -15.05 -27.45
N TYR A 126 -10.88 -15.94 -26.69
CA TYR A 126 -10.28 -17.17 -27.17
C TYR A 126 -9.16 -17.00 -28.21
N SER A 127 -8.63 -15.82 -28.42
CA SER A 127 -7.42 -15.60 -29.22
C SER A 127 -6.17 -16.01 -28.49
N GLY A 128 -5.06 -16.17 -29.22
CA GLY A 128 -3.74 -16.43 -28.60
C GLY A 128 -3.35 -15.36 -27.58
N PHE A 129 -3.71 -14.08 -27.82
CA PHE A 129 -3.50 -12.99 -26.88
C PHE A 129 -4.27 -13.23 -25.56
N ASP A 130 -5.55 -13.62 -25.64
CA ASP A 130 -6.39 -13.88 -24.46
C ASP A 130 -5.84 -15.04 -23.61
N TYR A 131 -5.39 -16.11 -24.27
CA TYR A 131 -4.74 -17.23 -23.57
C TYR A 131 -3.42 -16.82 -22.90
N VAL A 132 -2.53 -16.12 -23.61
CA VAL A 132 -1.25 -15.64 -23.04
C VAL A 132 -1.48 -14.69 -21.88
N ALA A 133 -2.42 -13.74 -22.00
CA ALA A 133 -2.76 -12.82 -20.94
C ALA A 133 -3.33 -13.54 -19.70
N THR A 134 -4.19 -14.53 -19.92
CA THR A 134 -4.80 -15.31 -18.83
C THR A 134 -3.75 -16.18 -18.11
N ILE A 135 -2.93 -16.90 -18.86
CA ILE A 135 -1.86 -17.72 -18.29
C ILE A 135 -0.84 -16.84 -17.58
N GLY A 136 -0.43 -15.73 -18.21
CA GLY A 136 0.49 -14.76 -17.61
C GLY A 136 -0.04 -14.17 -16.29
N ALA A 137 -1.34 -13.87 -16.23
CA ALA A 137 -1.97 -13.42 -15.00
C ALA A 137 -1.96 -14.52 -13.90
N MET A 138 -2.21 -15.78 -14.25
CA MET A 138 -2.14 -16.89 -13.31
C MET A 138 -0.71 -17.08 -12.77
N VAL A 139 0.29 -17.03 -13.64
CA VAL A 139 1.72 -17.12 -13.26
C VAL A 139 2.11 -15.95 -12.34
N ALA A 140 1.72 -14.72 -12.68
CA ALA A 140 2.01 -13.55 -11.88
C ALA A 140 1.40 -13.60 -10.46
N LEU A 141 0.21 -14.20 -10.32
CA LEU A 141 -0.45 -14.38 -9.02
C LEU A 141 0.10 -15.56 -8.21
N SER A 142 0.73 -16.54 -8.88
CA SER A 142 1.26 -17.75 -8.22
C SER A 142 2.66 -17.57 -7.65
N ILE A 143 3.43 -16.61 -8.17
CA ILE A 143 4.83 -16.38 -7.79
C ILE A 143 4.89 -15.22 -6.77
N PRO A 144 5.61 -15.41 -5.64
CA PRO A 144 5.76 -14.33 -4.65
C PRO A 144 6.42 -13.08 -5.25
N THR A 145 5.93 -11.89 -4.89
CA THR A 145 6.41 -10.60 -5.43
C THR A 145 7.91 -10.38 -5.19
N PHE A 146 8.43 -10.81 -4.02
CA PHE A 146 9.85 -10.68 -3.72
C PHE A 146 10.73 -11.49 -4.69
N TRP A 147 10.26 -12.65 -5.14
CA TRP A 147 10.97 -13.47 -6.11
C TRP A 147 11.10 -12.75 -7.45
N PHE A 148 10.02 -12.14 -7.95
CA PHE A 148 10.08 -11.27 -9.14
C PHE A 148 11.06 -10.12 -8.96
N GLY A 149 11.10 -9.52 -7.76
CA GLY A 149 12.04 -8.47 -7.42
C GLY A 149 13.49 -8.93 -7.54
N LEU A 150 13.84 -10.06 -6.91
CA LEU A 150 15.20 -10.61 -6.93
C LEU A 150 15.64 -11.03 -8.34
N VAL A 151 14.75 -11.72 -9.09
CA VAL A 151 15.02 -12.11 -10.48
C VAL A 151 15.14 -10.87 -11.37
N GLY A 152 14.29 -9.86 -11.16
CA GLY A 152 14.36 -8.60 -11.88
C GLY A 152 15.69 -7.86 -11.64
N ILE A 153 16.16 -7.78 -10.40
CA ILE A 153 17.46 -7.22 -10.04
C ILE A 153 18.58 -8.01 -10.72
N TYR A 154 18.55 -9.36 -10.64
CA TYR A 154 19.57 -10.20 -11.24
C TYR A 154 19.67 -9.99 -12.76
N ILE A 155 18.56 -9.99 -13.47
CA ILE A 155 18.54 -9.87 -14.93
C ILE A 155 18.82 -8.43 -15.37
N PHE A 156 17.97 -7.48 -14.93
CA PHE A 156 17.97 -6.14 -15.50
C PHE A 156 19.01 -5.20 -14.89
N SER A 157 19.41 -5.44 -13.65
CA SER A 157 20.43 -4.63 -13.00
C SER A 157 21.82 -5.26 -13.12
N LEU A 158 22.00 -6.51 -12.67
CA LEU A 158 23.32 -7.11 -12.57
C LEU A 158 23.84 -7.65 -13.92
N LYS A 159 22.99 -8.30 -14.74
CA LYS A 159 23.39 -8.87 -16.01
C LYS A 159 23.37 -7.87 -17.16
N LEU A 160 22.31 -7.08 -17.26
CA LEU A 160 22.11 -6.16 -18.38
C LEU A 160 22.56 -4.73 -18.07
N GLY A 161 22.65 -4.34 -16.80
CA GLY A 161 23.02 -2.98 -16.40
C GLY A 161 22.03 -1.89 -16.85
N TRP A 162 20.77 -2.28 -17.12
CA TRP A 162 19.76 -1.36 -17.64
C TRP A 162 19.13 -0.45 -16.57
N VAL A 163 19.04 -0.93 -15.34
CA VAL A 163 18.42 -0.22 -14.22
C VAL A 163 19.20 -0.47 -12.94
N PRO A 164 19.14 0.45 -11.95
CA PRO A 164 19.76 0.25 -10.65
C PRO A 164 19.14 -0.91 -9.88
N ALA A 165 19.94 -1.55 -9.00
CA ALA A 165 19.48 -2.67 -8.18
C ALA A 165 18.56 -2.25 -7.04
N GLY A 166 18.65 -1.00 -6.59
CA GLY A 166 17.88 -0.50 -5.45
C GLY A 166 18.18 0.96 -5.14
N ASN A 167 17.77 1.41 -3.95
CA ASN A 167 17.73 2.80 -3.51
C ASN A 167 16.77 3.68 -4.35
N MET A 168 16.59 4.92 -3.94
CA MET A 168 15.72 5.88 -4.62
C MET A 168 16.48 6.78 -5.59
N TYR A 169 17.79 6.93 -5.41
CA TYR A 169 18.70 7.71 -6.25
C TYR A 169 20.15 7.29 -6.00
N THR A 170 21.02 7.65 -6.92
CA THR A 170 22.47 7.47 -6.78
C THR A 170 23.05 8.60 -5.94
N ILE A 171 23.92 8.30 -4.97
CA ILE A 171 24.56 9.30 -4.12
C ILE A 171 25.35 10.28 -5.02
N GLY A 172 25.05 11.57 -4.85
CA GLY A 172 25.66 12.64 -5.65
C GLY A 172 24.85 13.07 -6.89
N ASP A 173 23.84 12.31 -7.31
CA ASP A 173 22.93 12.69 -8.38
C ASP A 173 21.48 12.65 -7.92
N GLN A 174 20.92 13.82 -7.61
CA GLN A 174 19.52 14.00 -7.23
C GLN A 174 18.67 14.55 -8.38
N SER A 175 19.06 14.29 -9.63
CA SER A 175 18.25 14.66 -10.79
C SER A 175 16.96 13.84 -10.84
N TRP A 176 15.88 14.43 -11.37
CA TRP A 176 14.60 13.75 -11.51
C TRP A 176 14.69 12.52 -12.44
N LEU A 177 15.59 12.53 -13.42
CA LEU A 177 15.87 11.38 -14.29
C LEU A 177 16.46 10.21 -13.51
N ASN A 178 17.36 10.50 -12.56
CA ASN A 178 17.94 9.49 -11.68
C ASN A 178 16.86 8.86 -10.79
N TYR A 179 15.97 9.66 -10.20
CA TYR A 179 14.82 9.16 -9.45
C TYR A 179 13.92 8.25 -10.31
N LEU A 180 13.58 8.66 -11.53
CA LEU A 180 12.79 7.84 -12.44
C LEU A 180 13.50 6.52 -12.78
N HIS A 181 14.80 6.55 -13.03
CA HIS A 181 15.60 5.37 -13.35
C HIS A 181 15.57 4.33 -12.20
N HIS A 182 15.67 4.78 -10.96
CA HIS A 182 15.54 3.92 -9.78
C HIS A 182 14.12 3.42 -9.53
N LEU A 183 13.10 4.16 -9.96
CA LEU A 183 11.69 3.84 -9.77
C LEU A 183 11.19 2.76 -10.74
N VAL A 184 11.79 2.63 -11.94
CA VAL A 184 11.31 1.74 -13.01
C VAL A 184 11.15 0.30 -12.54
N LEU A 185 12.22 -0.32 -12.05
CA LEU A 185 12.20 -1.74 -11.73
C LEU A 185 11.28 -2.08 -10.55
N PRO A 186 11.35 -1.39 -9.38
CA PRO A 186 10.45 -1.68 -8.26
C PRO A 186 8.98 -1.42 -8.59
N SER A 187 8.67 -0.36 -9.37
CA SER A 187 7.28 -0.08 -9.76
C SER A 187 6.73 -1.12 -10.75
N LEU A 188 7.52 -1.60 -11.70
CA LEU A 188 7.13 -2.67 -12.61
C LEU A 188 6.91 -3.99 -11.87
N VAL A 189 7.81 -4.38 -10.99
CA VAL A 189 7.68 -5.60 -10.19
C VAL A 189 6.42 -5.56 -9.33
N LEU A 190 6.19 -4.45 -8.62
CA LEU A 190 5.01 -4.28 -7.80
C LEU A 190 3.72 -4.26 -8.64
N SER A 191 3.77 -3.68 -9.84
CA SER A 191 2.62 -3.62 -10.72
C SER A 191 2.20 -4.97 -11.30
N LEU A 192 3.10 -5.95 -11.46
CA LEU A 192 2.79 -7.24 -12.10
C LEU A 192 1.57 -7.95 -11.50
N VAL A 193 1.54 -8.09 -10.17
CA VAL A 193 0.44 -8.75 -9.46
C VAL A 193 -0.86 -7.96 -9.61
N HIS A 194 -0.77 -6.64 -9.54
CA HIS A 194 -1.93 -5.77 -9.69
C HIS A 194 -2.44 -5.76 -11.14
N VAL A 195 -1.56 -5.74 -12.15
CA VAL A 195 -1.93 -5.89 -13.58
C VAL A 195 -2.72 -7.17 -13.81
N ALA A 196 -2.27 -8.29 -13.22
CA ALA A 196 -2.95 -9.56 -13.33
C ALA A 196 -4.39 -9.50 -12.78
N THR A 197 -4.54 -8.89 -11.61
CA THR A 197 -5.87 -8.69 -10.99
C THR A 197 -6.74 -7.76 -11.83
N TRP A 198 -6.23 -6.57 -12.19
CA TRP A 198 -6.95 -5.57 -12.96
C TRP A 198 -7.38 -6.07 -14.33
N SER A 199 -6.52 -6.79 -15.05
CA SER A 199 -6.85 -7.34 -16.37
C SER A 199 -7.98 -8.35 -16.32
N ARG A 200 -8.02 -9.21 -15.30
CA ARG A 200 -9.09 -10.19 -15.11
C ARG A 200 -10.45 -9.53 -14.80
N TYR A 201 -10.45 -8.55 -13.88
CA TYR A 201 -11.67 -7.81 -13.55
C TYR A 201 -12.18 -7.01 -14.76
N MET A 202 -11.29 -6.29 -15.44
CA MET A 202 -11.66 -5.51 -16.63
C MET A 202 -12.16 -6.40 -17.77
N ARG A 203 -11.53 -7.57 -17.97
CA ARG A 203 -11.99 -8.55 -18.94
C ARG A 203 -13.41 -9.05 -18.64
N SER A 204 -13.68 -9.40 -17.39
CA SER A 204 -15.02 -9.85 -16.97
C SER A 204 -16.03 -8.72 -17.15
N ALA A 205 -15.78 -7.54 -16.64
CA ALA A 205 -16.67 -6.38 -16.79
C ALA A 205 -16.96 -6.03 -18.26
N THR A 206 -15.92 -6.13 -19.12
CA THR A 206 -16.09 -5.89 -20.56
C THR A 206 -16.97 -6.94 -21.22
N LEU A 207 -16.80 -8.22 -20.87
CA LEU A 207 -17.62 -9.33 -21.40
C LEU A 207 -19.07 -9.22 -20.94
N ASP A 208 -19.30 -8.81 -19.70
CA ASP A 208 -20.65 -8.62 -19.15
C ASP A 208 -21.40 -7.51 -19.90
N VAL A 209 -20.73 -6.40 -20.19
CA VAL A 209 -21.33 -5.26 -20.90
C VAL A 209 -21.53 -5.56 -22.38
N ILE A 210 -20.56 -6.18 -23.07
CA ILE A 210 -20.61 -6.40 -24.53
C ILE A 210 -21.81 -7.26 -24.98
N ASN A 211 -22.32 -8.08 -24.05
CA ASN A 211 -23.47 -8.97 -24.29
C ASN A 211 -24.83 -8.34 -23.96
N GLN A 212 -24.87 -7.11 -23.46
CA GLN A 212 -26.12 -6.42 -23.09
C GLN A 212 -26.95 -6.01 -24.31
N ASP A 213 -28.28 -5.94 -24.15
CA ASP A 213 -29.20 -5.65 -25.26
C ASP A 213 -29.06 -4.25 -25.82
N PHE A 214 -28.66 -3.26 -25.00
CA PHE A 214 -28.40 -1.91 -25.51
C PHE A 214 -27.18 -1.85 -26.46
N ILE A 215 -26.21 -2.77 -26.32
CA ILE A 215 -25.09 -2.92 -27.26
C ILE A 215 -25.58 -3.51 -28.59
N LYS A 216 -26.44 -4.53 -28.55
CA LYS A 216 -27.08 -5.08 -29.75
C LYS A 216 -27.89 -4.03 -30.46
N THR A 217 -28.64 -3.23 -29.72
CA THR A 217 -29.43 -2.10 -30.27
C THR A 217 -28.56 -1.03 -30.93
N ALA A 218 -27.43 -0.69 -30.31
CA ALA A 218 -26.50 0.28 -30.90
C ALA A 218 -25.91 -0.22 -32.22
N ARG A 219 -25.55 -1.51 -32.28
CA ARG A 219 -25.08 -2.15 -33.53
C ARG A 219 -26.17 -2.18 -34.60
N ALA A 220 -27.41 -2.55 -34.22
CA ALA A 220 -28.56 -2.56 -35.14
C ALA A 220 -28.88 -1.17 -35.72
N LYS A 221 -28.61 -0.09 -34.99
CA LYS A 221 -28.71 1.31 -35.45
C LYS A 221 -27.54 1.75 -36.33
N GLY A 222 -26.62 0.87 -36.68
CA GLY A 222 -25.48 1.19 -37.57
C GLY A 222 -24.37 2.03 -36.90
N VAL A 223 -24.29 2.06 -35.56
CA VAL A 223 -23.20 2.78 -34.88
C VAL A 223 -21.87 2.08 -35.17
N PRO A 224 -20.82 2.81 -35.62
CA PRO A 224 -19.51 2.24 -35.94
C PRO A 224 -18.96 1.45 -34.75
N GLU A 225 -18.40 0.25 -34.98
CA GLU A 225 -17.95 -0.67 -33.93
C GLU A 225 -16.96 -0.02 -32.96
N ARG A 226 -16.05 0.84 -33.45
CA ARG A 226 -15.13 1.59 -32.57
C ARG A 226 -15.88 2.48 -31.56
N ARG A 227 -16.99 3.09 -31.97
CA ARG A 227 -17.82 3.94 -31.09
C ARG A 227 -18.63 3.07 -30.13
N VAL A 228 -19.16 1.94 -30.61
CA VAL A 228 -19.81 0.94 -29.74
C VAL A 228 -18.85 0.49 -28.65
N LEU A 229 -17.63 0.09 -29.02
CA LEU A 229 -16.63 -0.38 -28.08
C LEU A 229 -16.22 0.71 -27.08
N MET A 230 -15.74 1.86 -27.57
CA MET A 230 -15.15 2.88 -26.68
C MET A 230 -16.18 3.61 -25.82
N LYS A 231 -17.34 3.97 -26.39
CA LYS A 231 -18.35 4.78 -25.69
C LYS A 231 -19.35 3.93 -24.91
N HIS A 232 -19.81 2.83 -25.49
CA HIS A 232 -20.89 2.05 -24.90
C HIS A 232 -20.38 0.85 -24.08
N VAL A 233 -19.32 0.16 -24.51
CA VAL A 233 -18.79 -0.99 -23.79
C VAL A 233 -17.80 -0.54 -22.70
N VAL A 234 -16.70 0.11 -23.10
CA VAL A 234 -15.61 0.48 -22.16
C VAL A 234 -16.12 1.47 -21.12
N GLY A 235 -16.89 2.48 -21.52
CA GLY A 235 -17.44 3.47 -20.58
C GLY A 235 -18.28 2.84 -19.47
N ASN A 236 -19.08 1.81 -19.77
CA ASN A 236 -19.88 1.11 -18.76
C ASN A 236 -19.07 0.05 -18.00
N ALA A 237 -18.12 -0.63 -18.65
CA ALA A 237 -17.25 -1.59 -18.01
C ALA A 237 -16.25 -0.95 -17.02
N LEU A 238 -15.96 0.33 -17.15
CA LEU A 238 -15.12 1.08 -16.21
C LEU A 238 -15.82 1.38 -14.88
N LEU A 239 -17.15 1.39 -14.79
CA LEU A 239 -17.86 1.70 -13.56
C LEU A 239 -17.46 0.76 -12.39
N PRO A 240 -17.52 -0.58 -12.52
CA PRO A 240 -17.04 -1.46 -11.46
C PRO A 240 -15.53 -1.34 -11.20
N MET A 241 -14.75 -0.89 -12.21
CA MET A 241 -13.31 -0.69 -12.04
C MET A 241 -12.99 0.54 -11.18
N ILE A 242 -13.81 1.59 -11.24
CA ILE A 242 -13.70 2.77 -10.35
C ILE A 242 -13.93 2.34 -8.89
N THR A 243 -14.92 1.50 -8.66
CA THR A 243 -15.17 0.91 -7.33
C THR A 243 -13.96 0.11 -6.84
N LEU A 244 -13.42 -0.76 -7.71
CA LEU A 244 -12.22 -1.54 -7.39
C LEU A 244 -11.00 -0.64 -7.08
N ALA A 245 -10.82 0.46 -7.84
CA ALA A 245 -9.77 1.45 -7.58
C ALA A 245 -9.91 2.09 -6.19
N GLY A 246 -11.14 2.47 -5.84
CA GLY A 246 -11.44 3.01 -4.51
C GLY A 246 -11.05 2.04 -3.39
N MET A 247 -11.39 0.76 -3.53
CA MET A 247 -11.06 -0.29 -2.56
C MET A 247 -9.54 -0.56 -2.44
N GLN A 248 -8.73 -0.11 -3.40
CA GLN A 248 -7.27 -0.25 -3.34
C GLN A 248 -6.56 0.93 -2.66
N LEU A 249 -7.24 2.05 -2.40
CA LEU A 249 -6.65 3.21 -1.73
C LEU A 249 -5.97 2.89 -0.40
N PRO A 250 -6.55 2.07 0.49
CA PRO A 250 -5.89 1.68 1.74
C PRO A 250 -4.55 1.00 1.52
N THR A 251 -4.45 0.14 0.52
CA THR A 251 -3.21 -0.58 0.18
C THR A 251 -2.12 0.39 -0.30
N ILE A 252 -2.49 1.41 -1.10
CA ILE A 252 -1.55 2.44 -1.57
C ILE A 252 -0.96 3.21 -0.38
N LEU A 253 -1.78 3.51 0.60
CA LEU A 253 -1.39 4.27 1.78
C LEU A 253 -0.63 3.42 2.81
N GLY A 254 -0.88 2.10 2.83
CA GLY A 254 -0.22 1.14 3.73
C GLY A 254 1.22 0.79 3.37
N GLY A 255 1.65 1.05 2.12
CA GLY A 255 3.00 0.76 1.64
C GLY A 255 3.21 -0.68 1.15
N ALA A 256 4.37 -0.90 0.55
CA ALA A 256 4.79 -2.18 -0.04
C ALA A 256 6.02 -2.75 0.69
N LEU A 257 5.84 -3.16 1.94
CA LEU A 257 6.90 -3.59 2.86
C LEU A 257 7.96 -4.48 2.19
N VAL A 258 7.52 -5.55 1.52
CA VAL A 258 8.42 -6.52 0.89
C VAL A 258 9.19 -5.90 -0.27
N THR A 259 8.50 -5.17 -1.15
CA THR A 259 9.13 -4.54 -2.32
C THR A 259 10.08 -3.43 -1.90
N GLU A 260 9.69 -2.58 -0.94
CA GLU A 260 10.54 -1.53 -0.41
C GLU A 260 11.82 -2.10 0.21
N THR A 261 11.73 -3.24 0.90
CA THR A 261 12.88 -3.91 1.50
C THR A 261 13.80 -4.52 0.44
N VAL A 262 13.25 -5.27 -0.53
CA VAL A 262 14.03 -5.90 -1.60
C VAL A 262 14.80 -4.88 -2.43
N PHE A 263 14.17 -3.76 -2.75
CA PHE A 263 14.78 -2.69 -3.55
C PHE A 263 15.48 -1.61 -2.71
N THR A 264 15.61 -1.81 -1.41
CA THR A 264 16.19 -0.79 -0.49
C THR A 264 15.51 0.58 -0.63
N TRP A 265 14.24 0.61 -1.03
CA TRP A 265 13.47 1.82 -1.22
C TRP A 265 13.16 2.47 0.13
N PRO A 266 13.43 3.78 0.34
CA PRO A 266 13.32 4.40 1.66
C PRO A 266 11.87 4.76 2.02
N GLY A 267 10.98 3.78 1.96
CA GLY A 267 9.56 3.94 2.28
C GLY A 267 9.18 3.54 3.70
N MET A 268 7.89 3.67 4.01
CA MET A 268 7.33 3.37 5.34
C MET A 268 7.38 1.89 5.70
N GLY A 269 7.20 0.99 4.72
CA GLY A 269 7.27 -0.45 4.95
C GLY A 269 8.69 -0.88 5.35
N ARG A 270 9.71 -0.38 4.67
CA ARG A 270 11.10 -0.61 5.05
C ARG A 270 11.42 0.00 6.40
N LEU A 271 10.98 1.25 6.65
CA LEU A 271 11.13 1.89 7.95
C LEU A 271 10.54 1.04 9.07
N PHE A 272 9.38 0.40 8.84
CA PHE A 272 8.77 -0.49 9.82
C PHE A 272 9.67 -1.70 10.18
N LEU A 273 10.26 -2.37 9.17
CA LEU A 273 11.19 -3.48 9.40
C LEU A 273 12.47 -3.03 10.09
N ASP A 274 13.05 -1.91 9.65
CA ASP A 274 14.25 -1.34 10.28
C ASP A 274 13.95 -1.01 11.75
N SER A 275 12.80 -0.40 12.05
CA SER A 275 12.39 -0.08 13.42
C SER A 275 12.14 -1.31 14.28
N LEU A 276 11.62 -2.40 13.70
CA LEU A 276 11.51 -3.69 14.40
C LEU A 276 12.90 -4.25 14.76
N GLY A 277 13.83 -4.19 13.81
CA GLY A 277 15.22 -4.64 14.04
C GLY A 277 15.93 -3.84 15.13
N TYR A 278 15.61 -2.56 15.29
CA TYR A 278 16.17 -1.68 16.30
C TYR A 278 15.29 -1.53 17.55
N SER A 279 14.22 -2.30 17.72
CA SER A 279 13.27 -2.19 18.84
C SER A 279 12.79 -0.74 19.09
N ASP A 280 12.64 0.03 18.00
CA ASP A 280 12.22 1.44 18.05
C ASP A 280 10.69 1.54 18.19
N TYR A 281 10.19 1.25 19.38
CA TYR A 281 8.76 1.14 19.67
C TYR A 281 7.94 2.39 19.34
N PRO A 282 8.42 3.63 19.62
CA PRO A 282 7.66 4.81 19.23
C PRO A 282 7.44 4.91 17.72
N VAL A 283 8.46 4.60 16.90
CA VAL A 283 8.34 4.62 15.44
C VAL A 283 7.42 3.50 14.95
N ILE A 284 7.52 2.29 15.51
CA ILE A 284 6.65 1.16 15.16
C ILE A 284 5.18 1.51 15.46
N MET A 285 4.89 2.02 16.67
CA MET A 285 3.53 2.43 17.05
C MET A 285 3.01 3.57 16.19
N GLY A 286 3.86 4.56 15.89
CA GLY A 286 3.51 5.66 14.99
C GLY A 286 3.15 5.17 13.58
N LEU A 287 3.95 4.29 12.99
CA LEU A 287 3.69 3.69 11.68
C LEU A 287 2.40 2.84 11.68
N LEU A 288 2.20 2.04 12.73
CA LEU A 288 1.01 1.21 12.89
C LEU A 288 -0.25 2.07 12.97
N MET A 289 -0.25 3.10 13.80
CA MET A 289 -1.40 4.01 13.97
C MET A 289 -1.66 4.84 12.71
N LEU A 290 -0.60 5.35 12.06
CA LEU A 290 -0.77 6.07 10.80
C LEU A 290 -1.30 5.16 9.69
N SER A 291 -0.77 3.95 9.54
CA SER A 291 -1.24 2.98 8.54
C SER A 291 -2.69 2.58 8.78
N ALA A 292 -3.09 2.35 10.05
CA ALA A 292 -4.47 2.10 10.41
C ALA A 292 -5.38 3.29 10.07
N PHE A 293 -4.97 4.51 10.44
CA PHE A 293 -5.70 5.73 10.12
C PHE A 293 -5.86 5.94 8.61
N LEU A 294 -4.77 5.82 7.84
CA LEU A 294 -4.79 5.95 6.38
C LEU A 294 -5.65 4.87 5.72
N THR A 295 -5.61 3.64 6.24
CA THR A 295 -6.47 2.55 5.76
C THR A 295 -7.96 2.88 5.97
N LEU A 296 -8.34 3.37 7.14
CA LEU A 296 -9.71 3.76 7.44
C LEU A 296 -10.16 4.96 6.60
N LEU A 297 -9.27 5.94 6.42
CA LEU A 297 -9.51 7.08 5.54
C LEU A 297 -9.69 6.64 4.09
N GLY A 298 -8.83 5.76 3.59
CA GLY A 298 -8.94 5.18 2.26
C GLY A 298 -10.24 4.41 2.05
N ASN A 299 -10.68 3.62 3.03
CA ASN A 299 -11.96 2.93 3.00
C ASN A 299 -13.13 3.92 2.98
N LEU A 300 -13.09 4.97 3.78
CA LEU A 300 -14.12 6.01 3.79
C LEU A 300 -14.22 6.72 2.43
N ILE A 301 -13.07 7.07 1.83
CA ILE A 301 -13.01 7.67 0.48
C ILE A 301 -13.57 6.68 -0.55
N ALA A 302 -13.20 5.40 -0.47
CA ALA A 302 -13.73 4.37 -1.35
C ALA A 302 -15.25 4.25 -1.25
N ASP A 303 -15.81 4.22 -0.06
CA ASP A 303 -17.25 4.15 0.17
C ASP A 303 -17.97 5.38 -0.41
N ILE A 304 -17.40 6.58 -0.27
CA ILE A 304 -17.95 7.81 -0.87
C ILE A 304 -17.91 7.74 -2.40
N ILE A 305 -16.81 7.28 -2.99
CA ILE A 305 -16.68 7.11 -4.45
C ILE A 305 -17.75 6.12 -4.95
N VAL A 306 -17.87 4.96 -4.31
CA VAL A 306 -18.86 3.94 -4.66
C VAL A 306 -20.29 4.51 -4.59
N ALA A 307 -20.61 5.21 -3.53
CA ALA A 307 -21.93 5.82 -3.34
C ALA A 307 -22.27 6.91 -4.37
N THR A 308 -21.25 7.62 -4.88
CA THR A 308 -21.44 8.67 -5.91
C THR A 308 -21.51 8.09 -7.33
N VAL A 309 -20.79 7.00 -7.59
CA VAL A 309 -20.72 6.37 -8.93
C VAL A 309 -21.90 5.43 -9.18
N ASP A 310 -22.35 4.70 -8.15
CA ASP A 310 -23.49 3.78 -8.26
C ASP A 310 -24.66 4.23 -7.37
N PRO A 311 -25.61 5.04 -7.90
CA PRO A 311 -26.76 5.51 -7.12
C PRO A 311 -27.74 4.37 -6.72
N ARG A 312 -27.54 3.13 -7.19
CA ARG A 312 -28.33 1.98 -6.82
C ARG A 312 -27.94 1.42 -5.43
N ILE A 313 -26.74 1.72 -4.97
CA ILE A 313 -26.29 1.40 -3.62
C ILE A 313 -26.91 2.45 -2.68
N ARG A 314 -28.10 2.17 -2.19
CA ARG A 314 -28.69 2.98 -1.09
C ARG A 314 -27.84 2.74 0.15
N LEU A 315 -27.17 3.77 0.58
CA LEU A 315 -26.47 3.81 1.86
C LEU A 315 -27.52 3.75 2.99
N SER A 316 -27.88 2.54 3.39
CA SER A 316 -28.73 2.29 4.56
C SER A 316 -27.89 2.20 5.83
#